data_6e16f4c5b3435cbe15fa4c47f2a64898
#
_entry.id   6e16f4c5b3435cbe15fa4c47f2a64898
#
_cell.length_a   1.000
_cell.length_b   1.000
_cell.length_c   1.000
_cell.angle_alpha   90.00
_cell.angle_beta   90.00
_cell.angle_gamma   90.00
#
_symmetry.space_group_name_H-M   'P 1'
#
loop_
_entity.id
_entity.type
_entity.pdbx_description
1 polymer ?
#
loop_
_entity_poly.entity_id
_entity_poly.type
_entity_poly.pdbx_seq_one_letter_code
_entity_poly.pdbx_strand_id
1 'polypeptide(L)'
;MRALGSWHFQYAHLLWGERVTVTRIALGIEYCGTSFHGWQSQKNGDTVQDAVEAALREVAGQTVGVVCAGRTDAGVHASRQIVHFDAPVVRPLTAWVRGVNSHLPQGVAIRWAQPVADDFHARFSARGRRYRYLLLNRPQRVGLWHGRVGWFHGTLDLAVMQDACGRLLGEHDFSAFRAAGCQAKTPVKRLWRAEVRQFGSMFVFDFEASAFLHHMVRNLVGTLVYIGKGAQSPEWMDELLKTRDRKLAAPTFSPDGLYFRGPIYEPHWGLPDADDDFLDGMLK
;
A
#
# COMPACT_ATOMS: atom_id res chain seq x y z
N MET A 1 -82.50 -15.96 19.44
CA MET A 1 -81.51 -16.91 19.95
C MET A 1 -80.25 -16.74 19.18
N ARG A 2 -79.12 -16.56 19.83
CA ARG A 2 -77.93 -15.90 19.37
C ARG A 2 -77.09 -16.78 18.45
N ALA A 3 -76.65 -16.17 17.28
CA ALA A 3 -75.72 -16.76 16.35
C ALA A 3 -74.29 -16.53 16.83
N LEU A 4 -73.48 -17.58 16.88
CA LEU A 4 -72.03 -17.50 17.13
C LEU A 4 -71.26 -17.23 15.83
N GLY A 5 -70.57 -16.07 15.77
CA GLY A 5 -69.78 -15.71 14.65
C GLY A 5 -68.43 -16.45 14.65
N SER A 6 -68.10 -17.04 13.52
CA SER A 6 -66.82 -17.68 13.24
C SER A 6 -65.77 -16.63 12.88
N TRP A 7 -64.71 -16.50 13.69
CA TRP A 7 -63.55 -15.69 13.40
C TRP A 7 -62.61 -16.50 12.51
N HIS A 8 -62.51 -16.13 11.23
CA HIS A 8 -61.47 -16.62 10.33
C HIS A 8 -60.25 -15.73 10.53
N PHE A 9 -59.20 -16.29 11.17
CA PHE A 9 -57.87 -15.69 11.13
C PHE A 9 -57.24 -15.97 9.76
N GLN A 10 -57.19 -14.96 8.91
CA GLN A 10 -56.41 -14.97 7.67
C GLN A 10 -54.97 -14.70 8.05
N TYR A 11 -54.11 -15.73 8.04
CA TYR A 11 -52.65 -15.57 8.11
C TYR A 11 -52.18 -14.99 6.77
N ALA A 12 -51.98 -13.68 6.74
CA ALA A 12 -51.22 -13.04 5.67
C ALA A 12 -49.75 -13.42 5.88
N HIS A 13 -49.25 -14.35 5.07
CA HIS A 13 -47.81 -14.57 4.90
C HIS A 13 -47.19 -13.33 4.26
N LEU A 14 -46.76 -12.40 5.09
CA LEU A 14 -45.84 -11.33 4.70
C LEU A 14 -44.45 -11.98 4.51
N LEU A 15 -44.14 -12.35 3.28
CA LEU A 15 -42.78 -12.63 2.82
C LEU A 15 -42.02 -11.29 2.79
N TRP A 16 -41.53 -10.89 3.93
CA TRP A 16 -40.49 -9.85 3.99
C TRP A 16 -39.20 -10.52 3.56
N GLY A 17 -38.90 -10.45 2.28
CA GLY A 17 -37.53 -10.60 1.79
C GLY A 17 -36.75 -9.43 2.33
N GLU A 18 -36.15 -9.56 3.51
CA GLU A 18 -35.14 -8.63 3.98
C GLU A 18 -34.04 -8.60 2.89
N ARG A 19 -33.99 -7.50 2.13
CA ARG A 19 -32.82 -7.19 1.34
C ARG A 19 -31.70 -7.02 2.37
N VAL A 20 -30.82 -8.00 2.46
CA VAL A 20 -29.55 -7.83 3.15
C VAL A 20 -28.88 -6.66 2.46
N THR A 21 -28.93 -5.48 3.07
CA THR A 21 -28.22 -4.31 2.56
C THR A 21 -26.74 -4.60 2.77
N VAL A 22 -26.09 -5.06 1.70
CA VAL A 22 -24.65 -5.25 1.67
C VAL A 22 -24.00 -3.88 1.91
N THR A 23 -23.25 -3.77 3.00
CA THR A 23 -22.55 -2.52 3.32
C THR A 23 -21.10 -2.62 2.86
N ARG A 24 -20.66 -1.72 2.00
CA ARG A 24 -19.23 -1.63 1.64
C ARG A 24 -18.43 -1.06 2.78
N ILE A 25 -17.36 -1.75 3.17
CA ILE A 25 -16.48 -1.36 4.26
C ILE A 25 -15.06 -1.16 3.72
N ALA A 26 -14.46 -0.03 4.07
CA ALA A 26 -13.04 0.20 3.91
C ALA A 26 -12.29 -0.15 5.19
N LEU A 27 -11.12 -0.78 5.05
CA LEU A 27 -10.18 -1.04 6.16
C LEU A 27 -8.87 -0.34 5.89
N GLY A 28 -8.32 0.30 6.91
CA GLY A 28 -6.93 0.73 6.96
C GLY A 28 -6.08 -0.36 7.61
N ILE A 29 -5.04 -0.78 6.93
CA ILE A 29 -4.19 -1.92 7.31
C ILE A 29 -2.74 -1.47 7.33
N GLU A 30 -2.00 -1.86 8.37
CA GLU A 30 -0.54 -1.79 8.39
C GLU A 30 0.06 -3.20 8.43
N TYR A 31 1.24 -3.36 7.82
CA TYR A 31 1.96 -4.64 7.89
C TYR A 31 3.47 -4.52 7.70
N CYS A 32 4.17 -5.43 8.35
CA CYS A 32 5.57 -5.76 8.10
C CYS A 32 5.65 -6.83 7.01
N GLY A 33 6.19 -6.48 5.85
CA GLY A 33 6.24 -7.37 4.69
C GLY A 33 7.32 -8.46 4.74
N THR A 34 8.23 -8.42 5.73
CA THR A 34 9.43 -9.27 5.78
C THR A 34 9.14 -10.77 5.64
N SER A 35 8.02 -11.24 6.22
CA SER A 35 7.63 -12.66 6.20
C SER A 35 6.61 -13.00 5.12
N PHE A 36 6.30 -12.06 4.21
CA PHE A 36 5.27 -12.25 3.20
C PHE A 36 5.83 -12.20 1.78
N HIS A 37 5.26 -13.00 0.91
CA HIS A 37 5.52 -12.99 -0.54
C HIS A 37 4.78 -11.82 -1.25
N GLY A 38 4.63 -10.69 -0.56
CA GLY A 38 3.94 -9.50 -1.01
C GLY A 38 2.45 -9.48 -0.65
N TRP A 39 1.73 -8.52 -1.24
CA TRP A 39 0.31 -8.37 -0.97
C TRP A 39 -0.53 -9.45 -1.65
N GLN A 40 -0.38 -9.62 -2.97
CA GLN A 40 -1.32 -10.37 -3.81
C GLN A 40 -1.30 -11.86 -3.54
N SER A 41 -2.47 -12.47 -3.32
CA SER A 41 -2.67 -13.92 -3.23
C SER A 41 -2.01 -14.67 -4.38
N GLN A 42 -1.29 -15.74 -4.07
CA GLN A 42 -0.52 -16.58 -4.98
C GLN A 42 -0.71 -18.06 -4.62
N LYS A 43 -0.41 -18.95 -5.58
CA LYS A 43 -0.54 -20.41 -5.37
C LYS A 43 0.26 -20.95 -4.18
N ASN A 44 1.37 -20.30 -3.87
CA ASN A 44 2.27 -20.72 -2.77
C ASN A 44 1.83 -20.19 -1.39
N GLY A 45 0.76 -19.38 -1.33
CA GLY A 45 0.30 -18.75 -0.08
C GLY A 45 1.28 -17.73 0.49
N ASP A 46 1.23 -17.52 1.81
CA ASP A 46 2.09 -16.60 2.60
C ASP A 46 2.04 -15.15 2.09
N THR A 47 0.84 -14.68 1.72
CA THR A 47 0.62 -13.29 1.30
C THR A 47 -0.21 -12.53 2.33
N VAL A 48 -0.07 -11.21 2.35
CA VAL A 48 -0.86 -10.36 3.26
C VAL A 48 -2.35 -10.46 2.94
N GLN A 49 -2.73 -10.56 1.66
CA GLN A 49 -4.11 -10.73 1.23
C GLN A 49 -4.72 -12.02 1.80
N ASP A 50 -4.02 -13.15 1.69
CA ASP A 50 -4.52 -14.43 2.20
C ASP A 50 -4.74 -14.38 3.73
N ALA A 51 -3.80 -13.75 4.47
CA ALA A 51 -3.93 -13.56 5.91
C ALA A 51 -5.14 -12.69 6.29
N VAL A 52 -5.36 -11.59 5.57
CA VAL A 52 -6.49 -10.67 5.81
C VAL A 52 -7.82 -11.34 5.47
N GLU A 53 -7.92 -12.02 4.33
CA GLU A 53 -9.14 -12.71 3.90
C GLU A 53 -9.49 -13.89 4.82
N ALA A 54 -8.49 -14.62 5.31
CA ALA A 54 -8.68 -15.67 6.30
C ALA A 54 -9.23 -15.11 7.64
N ALA A 55 -8.65 -14.02 8.15
CA ALA A 55 -9.12 -13.37 9.37
C ALA A 55 -10.53 -12.77 9.21
N LEU A 56 -10.83 -12.17 8.06
CA LEU A 56 -12.18 -11.66 7.75
C LEU A 56 -13.21 -12.79 7.71
N ARG A 57 -12.86 -13.95 7.17
CA ARG A 57 -13.76 -15.12 7.11
C ARG A 57 -14.22 -15.56 8.51
N GLU A 58 -13.32 -15.55 9.51
CA GLU A 58 -13.65 -15.93 10.89
C GLU A 58 -14.70 -14.98 11.51
N VAL A 59 -14.61 -13.68 11.20
CA VAL A 59 -15.56 -12.67 11.71
C VAL A 59 -16.86 -12.64 10.89
N ALA A 60 -16.78 -12.84 9.59
CA ALA A 60 -17.92 -12.81 8.68
C ALA A 60 -18.73 -14.13 8.69
N GLY A 61 -18.11 -15.25 9.09
CA GLY A 61 -18.70 -16.59 9.00
C GLY A 61 -18.74 -17.17 7.58
N GLN A 62 -18.17 -16.45 6.60
CA GLN A 62 -18.06 -16.90 5.20
C GLN A 62 -16.91 -16.20 4.49
N THR A 63 -16.54 -16.71 3.32
CA THR A 63 -15.43 -16.15 2.52
C THR A 63 -15.72 -14.71 2.09
N VAL A 64 -14.75 -13.84 2.30
CA VAL A 64 -14.79 -12.41 1.92
C VAL A 64 -13.52 -12.10 1.14
N GLY A 65 -13.67 -11.63 -0.10
CA GLY A 65 -12.56 -11.16 -0.91
C GLY A 65 -12.33 -9.67 -0.70
N VAL A 66 -11.06 -9.24 -0.68
CA VAL A 66 -10.71 -7.82 -0.55
C VAL A 66 -10.08 -7.25 -1.81
N VAL A 67 -10.34 -5.97 -2.06
CA VAL A 67 -9.72 -5.20 -3.13
C VAL A 67 -8.79 -4.15 -2.54
N CYS A 68 -7.49 -4.20 -2.83
CA CYS A 68 -6.50 -3.28 -2.28
C CYS A 68 -6.25 -2.05 -3.15
N ALA A 69 -5.81 -0.95 -2.53
CA ALA A 69 -5.43 0.30 -3.20
C ALA A 69 -4.13 0.17 -4.00
N GLY A 70 -3.19 -0.64 -3.53
CA GLY A 70 -1.91 -0.87 -4.18
C GLY A 70 -1.29 -2.20 -3.79
N ARG A 71 -0.76 -2.94 -4.76
CA ARG A 71 0.00 -4.16 -4.50
C ARG A 71 1.41 -3.79 -4.05
N THR A 72 1.96 -4.55 -3.13
CA THR A 72 3.36 -4.48 -2.71
C THR A 72 4.09 -5.77 -3.06
N ASP A 73 5.38 -5.66 -3.36
CA ASP A 73 6.24 -6.81 -3.66
C ASP A 73 6.58 -7.60 -2.38
N ALA A 74 7.16 -8.78 -2.53
CA ALA A 74 7.71 -9.55 -1.42
C ALA A 74 8.69 -8.71 -0.59
N GLY A 75 8.57 -8.77 0.74
CA GLY A 75 9.40 -8.02 1.67
C GLY A 75 9.02 -6.54 1.87
N VAL A 76 8.15 -5.97 1.03
CA VAL A 76 7.72 -4.56 1.12
C VAL A 76 6.67 -4.38 2.19
N HIS A 77 6.82 -3.34 3.01
CA HIS A 77 5.93 -2.99 4.11
C HIS A 77 4.82 -2.04 3.68
N ALA A 78 3.82 -1.86 4.54
CA ALA A 78 2.87 -0.77 4.44
C ALA A 78 2.53 -0.20 5.81
N SER A 79 2.52 1.12 5.92
CA SER A 79 1.97 1.82 7.10
C SER A 79 0.49 2.17 6.92
N ARG A 80 0.00 2.19 5.66
CA ARG A 80 -1.37 2.56 5.33
C ARG A 80 -1.86 1.91 4.04
N GLN A 81 -1.96 0.58 4.00
CA GLN A 81 -2.73 -0.08 2.95
C GLN A 81 -4.21 0.17 3.19
N ILE A 82 -4.96 0.44 2.13
CA ILE A 82 -6.43 0.52 2.21
C ILE A 82 -7.03 -0.54 1.30
N VAL A 83 -7.97 -1.28 1.87
CA VAL A 83 -8.79 -2.23 1.13
C VAL A 83 -10.27 -1.91 1.28
N HIS A 84 -11.11 -2.40 0.38
CA HIS A 84 -12.54 -2.47 0.61
C HIS A 84 -13.05 -3.89 0.37
N PHE A 85 -14.18 -4.19 0.97
CA PHE A 85 -14.95 -5.40 0.74
C PHE A 85 -16.44 -5.11 0.97
N ASP A 86 -17.28 -5.95 0.40
CA ASP A 86 -18.72 -5.92 0.63
C ASP A 86 -19.04 -6.86 1.78
N ALA A 87 -19.49 -6.31 2.91
CA ALA A 87 -19.74 -7.06 4.13
C ALA A 87 -20.98 -7.94 3.96
N PRO A 88 -20.85 -9.28 4.04
CA PRO A 88 -22.00 -10.19 3.83
C PRO A 88 -22.92 -10.27 5.05
N VAL A 89 -22.50 -9.71 6.17
CA VAL A 89 -23.23 -9.72 7.45
C VAL A 89 -23.08 -8.37 8.15
N VAL A 90 -24.10 -7.97 8.88
CA VAL A 90 -24.05 -6.76 9.70
C VAL A 90 -23.26 -7.06 10.98
N ARG A 91 -22.18 -6.32 11.22
CA ARG A 91 -21.37 -6.39 12.44
C ARG A 91 -21.03 -4.96 12.89
N PRO A 92 -20.85 -4.74 14.20
CA PRO A 92 -20.25 -3.47 14.69
C PRO A 92 -18.87 -3.25 14.08
N LEU A 93 -18.48 -2.00 13.80
CA LEU A 93 -17.15 -1.70 13.23
C LEU A 93 -16.00 -2.21 14.09
N THR A 94 -16.20 -2.27 15.41
CA THR A 94 -15.23 -2.88 16.35
C THR A 94 -14.97 -4.36 16.09
N ALA A 95 -15.93 -5.10 15.54
CA ALA A 95 -15.72 -6.50 15.16
C ALA A 95 -14.78 -6.60 13.94
N TRP A 96 -14.91 -5.69 12.98
CA TRP A 96 -14.02 -5.62 11.81
C TRP A 96 -12.60 -5.15 12.17
N VAL A 97 -12.42 -4.44 13.30
CA VAL A 97 -11.10 -4.05 13.79
C VAL A 97 -10.57 -5.08 14.80
N ARG A 98 -11.20 -5.20 15.96
CA ARG A 98 -10.68 -6.05 17.05
C ARG A 98 -10.85 -7.53 16.77
N GLY A 99 -12.01 -7.92 16.22
CA GLY A 99 -12.30 -9.32 15.88
C GLY A 99 -11.35 -9.82 14.79
N VAL A 100 -11.13 -9.04 13.71
CA VAL A 100 -10.20 -9.43 12.66
C VAL A 100 -8.77 -9.49 13.20
N ASN A 101 -8.35 -8.50 14.00
CA ASN A 101 -7.00 -8.47 14.59
C ASN A 101 -6.71 -9.69 15.48
N SER A 102 -7.70 -10.30 16.12
CA SER A 102 -7.50 -11.50 16.94
C SER A 102 -7.15 -12.75 16.11
N HIS A 103 -7.42 -12.73 14.80
CA HIS A 103 -7.12 -13.81 13.87
C HIS A 103 -5.95 -13.52 12.92
N LEU A 104 -5.45 -12.28 12.92
CA LEU A 104 -4.32 -11.90 12.07
C LEU A 104 -2.98 -12.39 12.66
N PRO A 105 -2.01 -12.78 11.81
CA PRO A 105 -0.67 -13.10 12.27
C PRO A 105 0.05 -11.83 12.77
N GLN A 106 1.08 -12.03 13.59
CA GLN A 106 1.93 -10.93 14.03
C GLN A 106 2.51 -10.18 12.82
N GLY A 107 2.57 -8.86 12.93
CA GLY A 107 3.07 -7.99 11.86
C GLY A 107 2.03 -7.57 10.84
N VAL A 108 0.74 -7.95 10.99
CA VAL A 108 -0.39 -7.41 10.23
C VAL A 108 -1.45 -6.90 11.21
N ALA A 109 -1.96 -5.69 11.00
CA ALA A 109 -3.00 -5.13 11.85
C ALA A 109 -4.00 -4.28 11.08
N ILE A 110 -5.29 -4.43 11.41
CA ILE A 110 -6.34 -3.50 11.01
C ILE A 110 -6.30 -2.32 11.99
N ARG A 111 -6.12 -1.13 11.48
CA ARG A 111 -6.09 0.11 12.27
C ARG A 111 -7.47 0.73 12.45
N TRP A 112 -8.27 0.68 11.43
CA TRP A 112 -9.63 1.20 11.43
C TRP A 112 -10.51 0.47 10.39
N ALA A 113 -11.83 0.56 10.60
CA ALA A 113 -12.87 0.13 9.68
C ALA A 113 -13.90 1.25 9.54
N GLN A 114 -14.37 1.50 8.33
CA GLN A 114 -15.36 2.55 8.04
C GLN A 114 -16.30 2.11 6.93
N PRO A 115 -17.63 2.32 7.06
CA PRO A 115 -18.55 2.22 5.95
C PRO A 115 -18.23 3.29 4.90
N VAL A 116 -18.30 2.92 3.65
CA VAL A 116 -18.08 3.81 2.52
C VAL A 116 -19.22 3.69 1.51
N ALA A 117 -19.36 4.67 0.64
CA ALA A 117 -20.35 4.65 -0.43
C ALA A 117 -20.12 3.44 -1.37
N ASP A 118 -21.18 2.92 -1.96
CA ASP A 118 -21.14 1.70 -2.79
C ASP A 118 -20.27 1.83 -4.04
N ASP A 119 -20.06 3.06 -4.51
CA ASP A 119 -19.18 3.37 -5.63
C ASP A 119 -17.71 3.57 -5.24
N PHE A 120 -17.38 3.58 -3.93
CA PHE A 120 -15.99 3.60 -3.50
C PHE A 120 -15.24 2.34 -3.95
N HIS A 121 -14.11 2.54 -4.58
CA HIS A 121 -13.24 1.44 -5.00
C HIS A 121 -11.80 1.72 -4.58
N ALA A 122 -11.24 0.96 -3.63
CA ALA A 122 -9.93 1.22 -3.03
C ALA A 122 -8.82 1.48 -4.07
N ARG A 123 -8.83 0.79 -5.21
CA ARG A 123 -7.83 0.96 -6.27
C ARG A 123 -8.14 2.12 -7.22
N PHE A 124 -9.40 2.24 -7.67
CA PHE A 124 -9.78 3.15 -8.76
C PHE A 124 -10.20 4.53 -8.29
N SER A 125 -10.69 4.67 -7.05
CA SER A 125 -10.95 5.97 -6.45
C SER A 125 -9.67 6.70 -6.01
N ALA A 126 -8.53 6.01 -5.99
CA ALA A 126 -7.26 6.61 -5.63
C ALA A 126 -6.65 7.41 -6.78
N ARG A 127 -6.39 8.71 -6.56
CA ARG A 127 -5.71 9.63 -7.49
C ARG A 127 -4.22 9.36 -7.59
N GLY A 128 -3.61 8.89 -6.50
CA GLY A 128 -2.18 8.64 -6.42
C GLY A 128 -1.81 7.68 -5.30
N ARG A 129 -0.51 7.45 -5.16
CA ARG A 129 0.11 6.60 -4.14
C ARG A 129 1.32 7.30 -3.57
N ARG A 130 1.60 7.01 -2.30
CA ARG A 130 2.78 7.49 -1.56
C ARG A 130 3.64 6.31 -1.16
N TYR A 131 4.95 6.50 -1.30
CA TYR A 131 5.94 5.54 -0.83
C TYR A 131 7.04 6.26 -0.08
N ARG A 132 7.60 5.59 0.93
CA ARG A 132 8.82 5.99 1.62
C ARG A 132 9.82 4.87 1.54
N TYR A 133 11.09 5.22 1.34
CA TYR A 133 12.18 4.28 1.47
C TYR A 133 13.12 4.75 2.59
N LEU A 134 13.41 3.86 3.54
CA LEU A 134 14.37 4.07 4.63
C LEU A 134 15.68 3.35 4.28
N LEU A 135 16.79 4.10 4.21
CA LEU A 135 18.10 3.59 3.88
C LEU A 135 19.08 3.91 5.01
N LEU A 136 19.55 2.88 5.72
CA LEU A 136 20.63 3.02 6.71
C LEU A 136 21.97 3.05 6.01
N ASN A 137 22.68 4.18 6.12
CA ASN A 137 24.00 4.40 5.53
C ASN A 137 25.09 4.36 6.61
N ARG A 138 25.77 3.24 6.72
CA ARG A 138 26.91 3.04 7.61
C ARG A 138 27.73 1.82 7.18
N PRO A 139 29.05 1.77 7.51
CA PRO A 139 29.88 0.63 7.14
C PRO A 139 29.42 -0.72 7.70
N GLN A 140 28.92 -0.75 8.94
CA GLN A 140 28.49 -2.00 9.60
C GLN A 140 27.10 -2.44 9.11
N ARG A 141 26.94 -3.75 8.89
CA ARG A 141 25.66 -4.34 8.50
C ARG A 141 24.53 -4.03 9.49
N VAL A 142 23.30 -4.11 8.99
CA VAL A 142 22.08 -3.93 9.81
C VAL A 142 21.92 -5.08 10.79
N GLY A 143 21.64 -4.77 12.05
CA GLY A 143 21.24 -5.74 13.08
C GLY A 143 19.80 -5.48 13.52
N LEU A 144 19.60 -4.51 14.43
CA LEU A 144 18.29 -4.20 15.02
C LEU A 144 17.18 -3.90 13.96
N TRP A 145 17.55 -3.24 12.87
CA TRP A 145 16.63 -2.86 11.79
C TRP A 145 16.60 -3.86 10.63
N HIS A 146 17.11 -5.08 10.84
CA HIS A 146 17.13 -6.12 9.81
C HIS A 146 15.72 -6.37 9.24
N GLY A 147 15.62 -6.40 7.90
CA GLY A 147 14.35 -6.55 7.19
C GLY A 147 13.41 -5.34 7.30
N ARG A 148 13.87 -4.18 7.83
CA ARG A 148 13.06 -2.98 8.03
C ARG A 148 13.63 -1.74 7.34
N VAL A 149 14.89 -1.78 6.95
CA VAL A 149 15.57 -0.70 6.24
C VAL A 149 16.48 -1.29 5.16
N GLY A 150 16.62 -0.58 4.05
CA GLY A 150 17.70 -0.84 3.13
C GLY A 150 19.04 -0.49 3.77
N TRP A 151 20.14 -1.00 3.22
CA TRP A 151 21.48 -0.73 3.74
C TRP A 151 22.47 -0.44 2.63
N PHE A 152 23.32 0.55 2.87
CA PHE A 152 24.45 0.86 2.01
C PHE A 152 25.68 1.24 2.87
N HIS A 153 26.83 0.62 2.56
CA HIS A 153 28.04 0.71 3.40
C HIS A 153 28.98 1.87 3.02
N GLY A 154 28.87 2.39 1.78
CA GLY A 154 29.74 3.45 1.26
C GLY A 154 29.21 4.84 1.60
N THR A 155 30.00 5.86 1.30
CA THR A 155 29.59 7.27 1.44
C THR A 155 28.52 7.62 0.40
N LEU A 156 27.54 8.42 0.81
CA LEU A 156 26.51 8.98 -0.06
C LEU A 156 26.51 10.51 0.06
N ASP A 157 26.47 11.19 -1.07
CA ASP A 157 26.32 12.64 -1.14
C ASP A 157 24.82 12.99 -1.27
N LEU A 158 24.30 13.66 -0.25
CA LEU A 158 22.89 14.07 -0.19
C LEU A 158 22.55 15.09 -1.29
N ALA A 159 23.43 16.05 -1.55
CA ALA A 159 23.12 17.16 -2.47
C ALA A 159 22.95 16.67 -3.91
N VAL A 160 23.84 15.78 -4.38
CA VAL A 160 23.72 15.21 -5.73
C VAL A 160 22.48 14.29 -5.87
N MET A 161 22.08 13.60 -4.80
CA MET A 161 20.84 12.83 -4.79
C MET A 161 19.60 13.73 -4.81
N GLN A 162 19.64 14.89 -4.11
CA GLN A 162 18.55 15.87 -4.14
C GLN A 162 18.38 16.49 -5.53
N ASP A 163 19.48 16.84 -6.21
CA ASP A 163 19.43 17.30 -7.59
C ASP A 163 18.78 16.24 -8.51
N ALA A 164 19.24 15.00 -8.44
CA ALA A 164 18.67 13.90 -9.23
C ALA A 164 17.18 13.64 -8.92
N CYS A 165 16.74 13.81 -7.66
CA CYS A 165 15.32 13.75 -7.30
C CYS A 165 14.50 14.84 -7.99
N GLY A 166 15.01 16.06 -8.06
CA GLY A 166 14.35 17.19 -8.74
C GLY A 166 14.02 16.92 -10.21
N ARG A 167 14.89 16.16 -10.90
CA ARG A 167 14.75 15.78 -12.33
C ARG A 167 13.62 14.76 -12.58
N LEU A 168 13.12 14.09 -11.53
CA LEU A 168 12.00 13.12 -11.61
C LEU A 168 10.62 13.79 -11.57
N LEU A 169 10.55 15.07 -11.17
CA LEU A 169 9.27 15.75 -11.00
C LEU A 169 8.58 16.01 -12.35
N GLY A 170 7.25 15.93 -12.34
CA GLY A 170 6.47 16.10 -13.56
C GLY A 170 6.03 14.76 -14.19
N GLU A 171 5.67 14.84 -15.46
CA GLU A 171 5.18 13.69 -16.22
C GLU A 171 6.27 13.16 -17.14
N HIS A 172 6.65 11.88 -16.93
CA HIS A 172 7.70 11.21 -17.67
C HIS A 172 7.31 9.78 -18.04
N ASP A 173 7.97 9.24 -19.05
CA ASP A 173 7.99 7.81 -19.37
C ASP A 173 9.03 7.11 -18.48
N PHE A 174 8.56 6.32 -17.50
CA PHE A 174 9.41 5.61 -16.54
C PHE A 174 9.78 4.19 -16.98
N SER A 175 9.85 3.92 -18.28
CA SER A 175 10.22 2.58 -18.80
C SER A 175 11.59 2.10 -18.30
N ALA A 176 12.57 3.01 -18.14
CA ALA A 176 13.88 2.68 -17.56
C ALA A 176 13.81 2.17 -16.11
N PHE A 177 12.69 2.41 -15.42
CA PHE A 177 12.48 2.00 -14.02
C PHE A 177 11.42 0.90 -13.89
N ARG A 178 11.00 0.28 -15.00
CA ARG A 178 9.94 -0.73 -15.06
C ARG A 178 10.52 -2.13 -15.02
N ALA A 179 10.01 -3.01 -14.12
CA ALA A 179 10.34 -4.43 -14.14
C ALA A 179 9.70 -5.15 -15.35
N ALA A 180 10.34 -6.22 -15.85
CA ALA A 180 9.91 -6.96 -17.05
C ALA A 180 8.48 -7.51 -16.95
N GLY A 181 8.03 -7.96 -15.77
CA GLY A 181 6.68 -8.52 -15.56
C GLY A 181 5.58 -7.48 -15.29
N CYS A 182 5.83 -6.18 -15.50
CA CYS A 182 4.89 -5.11 -15.15
C CYS A 182 3.65 -5.10 -16.06
N GLN A 183 2.46 -5.24 -15.47
CA GLN A 183 1.16 -5.25 -16.13
C GLN A 183 0.55 -3.85 -16.38
N ALA A 184 1.26 -2.76 -16.05
CA ALA A 184 0.74 -1.41 -16.27
C ALA A 184 0.54 -1.13 -17.77
N LYS A 185 -0.62 -0.56 -18.13
CA LYS A 185 -0.99 -0.24 -19.52
C LYS A 185 -0.08 0.83 -20.14
N THR A 186 0.37 1.80 -19.34
CA THR A 186 1.25 2.87 -19.81
C THR A 186 2.41 3.05 -18.83
N PRO A 187 3.66 3.28 -19.32
CA PRO A 187 4.81 3.60 -18.49
C PRO A 187 4.81 5.08 -18.06
N VAL A 188 4.00 5.93 -18.67
CA VAL A 188 3.93 7.36 -18.35
C VAL A 188 3.25 7.55 -17.00
N LYS A 189 3.92 8.26 -16.09
CA LYS A 189 3.44 8.61 -14.76
C LYS A 189 3.81 10.06 -14.43
N ARG A 190 3.01 10.68 -13.56
CA ARG A 190 3.32 12.00 -13.03
C ARG A 190 3.77 11.85 -11.58
N LEU A 191 5.01 12.26 -11.30
CA LEU A 191 5.53 12.39 -9.94
C LEU A 191 5.26 13.82 -9.44
N TRP A 192 4.63 13.90 -8.27
CA TRP A 192 4.36 15.16 -7.57
C TRP A 192 5.42 15.45 -6.51
N ARG A 193 6.04 14.38 -5.98
CA ARG A 193 7.10 14.46 -4.98
C ARG A 193 8.15 13.39 -5.26
N ALA A 194 9.41 13.81 -5.20
CA ALA A 194 10.58 12.96 -5.16
C ALA A 194 11.61 13.71 -4.32
N GLU A 195 11.83 13.28 -3.11
CA GLU A 195 12.69 13.96 -2.13
C GLU A 195 13.58 12.97 -1.42
N VAL A 196 14.77 13.40 -1.05
CA VAL A 196 15.65 12.69 -0.13
C VAL A 196 16.10 13.62 0.98
N ARG A 197 16.03 13.12 2.21
CA ARG A 197 16.48 13.82 3.43
C ARG A 197 17.37 12.89 4.23
N GLN A 198 18.24 13.46 5.07
CA GLN A 198 19.14 12.71 5.92
C GLN A 198 18.92 13.06 7.39
N PHE A 199 18.85 12.03 8.23
CA PHE A 199 18.76 12.10 9.69
C PHE A 199 19.86 11.22 10.28
N GLY A 200 20.97 11.83 10.66
CA GLY A 200 22.16 11.07 11.05
C GLY A 200 22.62 10.11 9.95
N SER A 201 22.64 8.81 10.23
CA SER A 201 22.96 7.77 9.23
C SER A 201 21.75 7.25 8.45
N MET A 202 20.54 7.79 8.66
CA MET A 202 19.35 7.39 7.94
C MET A 202 19.05 8.34 6.79
N PHE A 203 18.97 7.82 5.56
CA PHE A 203 18.43 8.52 4.40
C PHE A 203 16.97 8.12 4.23
N VAL A 204 16.11 9.10 4.00
CA VAL A 204 14.67 8.95 3.82
C VAL A 204 14.28 9.49 2.46
N PHE A 205 13.78 8.61 1.60
CA PHE A 205 13.27 8.98 0.28
C PHE A 205 11.75 8.97 0.31
N ASP A 206 11.13 10.05 -0.11
CA ASP A 206 9.67 10.18 -0.22
C ASP A 206 9.26 10.35 -1.68
N PHE A 207 8.30 9.55 -2.13
CA PHE A 207 7.76 9.60 -3.48
C PHE A 207 6.23 9.66 -3.45
N GLU A 208 5.66 10.60 -4.24
CA GLU A 208 4.23 10.67 -4.50
C GLU A 208 3.98 10.76 -6.02
N ALA A 209 3.09 9.93 -6.53
CA ALA A 209 2.79 9.88 -7.95
C ALA A 209 1.35 9.46 -8.24
N SER A 210 0.90 9.72 -9.47
CA SER A 210 -0.39 9.22 -9.98
C SER A 210 -0.49 7.69 -9.90
N ALA A 211 0.59 6.99 -10.18
CA ALA A 211 0.78 5.55 -9.97
C ALA A 211 2.28 5.21 -10.07
N PHE A 212 2.62 3.97 -9.69
CA PHE A 212 3.97 3.44 -9.85
C PHE A 212 3.95 2.15 -10.69
N LEU A 213 5.00 1.95 -11.46
CA LEU A 213 5.25 0.70 -12.16
C LEU A 213 5.81 -0.36 -11.21
N HIS A 214 5.73 -1.63 -11.59
CA HIS A 214 6.35 -2.71 -10.82
C HIS A 214 7.84 -2.45 -10.62
N HIS A 215 8.33 -2.54 -9.39
CA HIS A 215 9.67 -2.22 -8.90
C HIS A 215 10.12 -0.75 -9.07
N MET A 216 9.29 0.16 -9.59
CA MET A 216 9.71 1.52 -9.94
C MET A 216 10.42 2.25 -8.80
N VAL A 217 9.84 2.29 -7.60
CA VAL A 217 10.45 3.00 -6.45
C VAL A 217 11.82 2.40 -6.09
N ARG A 218 11.94 1.08 -6.06
CA ARG A 218 13.21 0.38 -5.77
C ARG A 218 14.27 0.63 -6.84
N ASN A 219 13.86 0.74 -8.11
CA ASN A 219 14.77 1.08 -9.21
C ASN A 219 15.23 2.55 -9.13
N LEU A 220 14.32 3.47 -8.76
CA LEU A 220 14.68 4.88 -8.50
C LEU A 220 15.67 4.99 -7.35
N VAL A 221 15.41 4.32 -6.22
CA VAL A 221 16.34 4.31 -5.07
C VAL A 221 17.70 3.74 -5.45
N GLY A 222 17.76 2.62 -6.18
CA GLY A 222 19.01 2.06 -6.67
C GLY A 222 19.81 3.06 -7.52
N THR A 223 19.13 3.77 -8.43
CA THR A 223 19.73 4.78 -9.28
C THR A 223 20.24 5.98 -8.45
N LEU A 224 19.44 6.47 -7.50
CA LEU A 224 19.85 7.56 -6.60
C LEU A 224 21.05 7.17 -5.73
N VAL A 225 21.14 5.92 -5.26
CA VAL A 225 22.33 5.42 -4.54
C VAL A 225 23.54 5.38 -5.46
N TYR A 226 23.41 5.03 -6.75
CA TYR A 226 24.53 5.06 -7.72
C TYR A 226 25.01 6.48 -7.97
N ILE A 227 24.11 7.45 -8.04
CA ILE A 227 24.46 8.88 -8.14
C ILE A 227 25.12 9.34 -6.84
N GLY A 228 24.50 9.07 -5.68
CA GLY A 228 25.00 9.49 -4.37
C GLY A 228 26.39 8.97 -4.02
N LYS A 229 26.76 7.76 -4.49
CA LYS A 229 28.13 7.22 -4.33
C LYS A 229 29.14 7.75 -5.35
N GLY A 230 28.75 8.67 -6.24
CA GLY A 230 29.63 9.26 -7.27
C GLY A 230 29.93 8.34 -8.45
N ALA A 231 29.18 7.25 -8.66
CA ALA A 231 29.38 6.38 -9.82
C ALA A 231 28.75 6.92 -11.10
N GLN A 232 27.79 7.83 -10.98
CA GLN A 232 27.12 8.55 -12.06
C GLN A 232 26.81 9.98 -11.60
N SER A 233 26.68 10.90 -12.56
CA SER A 233 26.27 12.29 -12.26
C SER A 233 24.73 12.37 -12.13
N PRO A 234 24.18 13.47 -11.56
CA PRO A 234 22.72 13.68 -11.51
C PRO A 234 22.04 13.67 -12.88
N GLU A 235 22.74 14.14 -13.96
CA GLU A 235 22.25 14.16 -15.35
C GLU A 235 21.92 12.77 -15.89
N TRP A 236 22.54 11.72 -15.34
CA TRP A 236 22.22 10.34 -15.70
C TRP A 236 20.74 10.02 -15.50
N MET A 237 20.06 10.69 -14.56
CA MET A 237 18.61 10.55 -14.38
C MET A 237 17.84 10.98 -15.64
N ASP A 238 18.22 12.12 -16.24
CA ASP A 238 17.61 12.63 -17.49
C ASP A 238 17.89 11.68 -18.66
N GLU A 239 19.10 11.14 -18.75
CA GLU A 239 19.49 10.17 -19.77
C GLU A 239 18.64 8.89 -19.68
N LEU A 240 18.41 8.38 -18.47
CA LEU A 240 17.57 7.21 -18.25
C LEU A 240 16.11 7.46 -18.63
N LEU A 241 15.56 8.62 -18.28
CA LEU A 241 14.21 9.02 -18.68
C LEU A 241 14.08 9.14 -20.20
N LYS A 242 15.14 9.65 -20.87
CA LYS A 242 15.19 9.82 -22.33
C LYS A 242 15.36 8.48 -23.06
N THR A 243 16.29 7.64 -22.62
CA THR A 243 16.62 6.36 -23.28
C THR A 243 15.55 5.29 -23.03
N ARG A 244 14.84 5.34 -21.89
CA ARG A 244 13.77 4.40 -21.51
C ARG A 244 14.21 2.94 -21.42
N ASP A 245 15.51 2.69 -21.35
CA ASP A 245 16.07 1.34 -21.28
C ASP A 245 16.39 0.93 -19.84
N ARG A 246 15.68 -0.08 -19.33
CA ARG A 246 15.90 -0.64 -17.99
C ARG A 246 17.30 -1.20 -17.78
N LYS A 247 17.95 -1.67 -18.84
CA LYS A 247 19.29 -2.27 -18.75
C LYS A 247 20.37 -1.23 -18.42
N LEU A 248 20.13 0.03 -18.73
CA LEU A 248 21.05 1.13 -18.43
C LEU A 248 20.90 1.66 -17.00
N ALA A 249 19.78 1.40 -16.33
CA ALA A 249 19.55 1.85 -14.96
C ALA A 249 20.21 0.92 -13.94
N ALA A 250 20.41 1.43 -12.71
CA ALA A 250 20.99 0.67 -11.61
C ALA A 250 20.20 -0.59 -11.28
N PRO A 251 20.82 -1.60 -10.61
CA PRO A 251 20.12 -2.75 -10.07
C PRO A 251 18.96 -2.35 -9.15
N THR A 252 17.91 -3.19 -9.13
CA THR A 252 16.78 -3.01 -8.21
C THR A 252 17.25 -3.09 -6.75
N PHE A 253 16.96 -2.07 -5.96
CA PHE A 253 17.39 -2.03 -4.56
C PHE A 253 16.53 -2.96 -3.67
N SER A 254 17.02 -3.27 -2.44
CA SER A 254 16.33 -4.17 -1.50
C SER A 254 14.87 -3.75 -1.24
N PRO A 255 13.92 -4.67 -1.02
CA PRO A 255 12.57 -4.35 -0.58
C PRO A 255 12.52 -3.87 0.88
N ASP A 256 13.47 -4.25 1.73
CA ASP A 256 13.44 -4.12 3.19
C ASP A 256 13.21 -2.69 3.70
N GLY A 257 13.62 -1.69 2.92
CA GLY A 257 13.41 -0.29 3.28
C GLY A 257 12.15 0.33 2.70
N LEU A 258 11.38 -0.38 1.87
CA LEU A 258 10.25 0.20 1.17
C LEU A 258 8.94 0.06 1.96
N TYR A 259 8.27 1.19 2.13
CA TYR A 259 6.98 1.33 2.80
C TYR A 259 5.95 1.96 1.88
N PHE A 260 4.85 1.26 1.64
CA PHE A 260 3.67 1.84 1.04
C PHE A 260 2.97 2.72 2.09
N ARG A 261 3.00 4.04 1.88
CA ARG A 261 2.40 5.05 2.77
C ARG A 261 0.96 5.38 2.41
N GLY A 262 0.38 4.59 1.55
CA GLY A 262 -1.03 4.61 1.22
C GLY A 262 -1.40 5.32 -0.07
N PRO A 263 -2.65 5.17 -0.45
CA PRO A 263 -3.25 5.89 -1.55
C PRO A 263 -3.55 7.33 -1.19
N ILE A 264 -3.70 8.17 -2.21
CA ILE A 264 -4.22 9.54 -2.10
C ILE A 264 -5.65 9.50 -2.65
N TYR A 265 -6.62 9.86 -1.83
CA TYR A 265 -8.03 9.95 -2.22
C TYR A 265 -8.52 11.40 -2.22
N GLU A 266 -9.64 11.64 -2.88
CA GLU A 266 -10.37 12.89 -2.74
C GLU A 266 -10.99 12.99 -1.33
N PRO A 267 -11.03 14.19 -0.71
CA PRO A 267 -11.55 14.37 0.64
C PRO A 267 -13.01 13.92 0.84
N HIS A 268 -13.82 13.95 -0.23
CA HIS A 268 -15.23 13.55 -0.15
C HIS A 268 -15.46 12.08 0.26
N TRP A 269 -14.46 11.22 0.13
CA TRP A 269 -14.55 9.84 0.61
C TRP A 269 -14.51 9.73 2.14
N GLY A 270 -14.13 10.80 2.86
CA GLY A 270 -14.17 10.88 4.32
C GLY A 270 -13.32 9.83 5.04
N LEU A 271 -12.33 9.25 4.37
CA LEU A 271 -11.47 8.24 4.97
C LEU A 271 -10.51 8.89 5.98
N PRO A 272 -10.16 8.20 7.08
CA PRO A 272 -9.23 8.72 8.06
C PRO A 272 -7.90 9.15 7.43
N ASP A 273 -7.43 10.34 7.77
CA ASP A 273 -6.18 10.89 7.24
C ASP A 273 -4.93 10.18 7.78
N ALA A 274 -3.79 10.46 7.12
CA ALA A 274 -2.51 9.83 7.40
C ALA A 274 -1.76 10.47 8.58
N ASP A 275 -2.35 11.41 9.30
CA ASP A 275 -1.66 12.29 10.25
C ASP A 275 -1.03 11.56 11.46
N ASP A 276 -1.36 10.29 11.68
CA ASP A 276 -0.77 9.45 12.72
C ASP A 276 0.14 8.36 12.12
N ASP A 277 1.02 8.74 11.18
CA ASP A 277 2.00 7.79 10.65
C ASP A 277 3.23 7.76 11.57
N PHE A 278 3.38 6.64 12.28
CA PHE A 278 4.53 6.32 13.13
C PHE A 278 5.89 6.63 12.45
N LEU A 279 6.00 6.44 11.13
CA LEU A 279 7.22 6.74 10.38
C LEU A 279 7.54 8.25 10.33
N ASP A 280 6.57 9.13 10.50
CA ASP A 280 6.81 10.57 10.62
C ASP A 280 7.25 10.96 12.03
N GLY A 281 6.74 10.27 13.05
CA GLY A 281 7.14 10.47 14.44
C GLY A 281 8.57 10.03 14.74
N MET A 282 9.06 8.99 14.05
CA MET A 282 10.44 8.49 14.23
C MET A 282 11.52 9.42 13.65
N LEU A 283 11.15 10.37 12.81
CA LEU A 283 12.07 11.24 12.08
C LEU A 283 12.08 12.69 12.61
N LYS A 284 11.39 12.92 13.73
CA LYS A 284 11.42 14.17 14.50
C LYS A 284 12.45 14.08 15.60
#